data_64fa141afa7efd5ea4c0d3bb8894f85b
#
_entry.id   64fa141afa7efd5ea4c0d3bb8894f85b
#
_cell.length_a   1.000
_cell.length_b   1.000
_cell.length_c   1.000
_cell.angle_alpha   90.00
_cell.angle_beta   90.00
_cell.angle_gamma   90.00
#
_symmetry.space_group_name_H-M   'P 1'
#
loop_
_entity.id
_entity.type
_entity.pdbx_description
1 polymer ?
#
loop_
_entity_poly.entity_id
_entity_poly.type
_entity_poly.pdbx_seq_one_letter_code
_entity_poly.pdbx_strand_id
1 'polypeptide(L)'
;MPKKVPKSICLSSKSRKMLTIACAILVFLVALGITLYPLISNWYNSRHQSEIHTQYLEVLRQVDNSEIILAERYANEYNAAISPGTQLSDAFSKEALLWASEDYENLLNLAGDGIMGYIEIPMIQVNLPIYHGTDSKTLDIGVGHLLGSSLPVGGKGTHTVLTGHSGMATQKMFSDLDKLKLGDVFYLQVLDETLAYQVDAIHTVLPYDTSF
;
A
#
# COMPACT_ATOMS: atom_id res chain seq x y z
N MET A 1 63.25 -20.85 -25.65
CA MET A 1 62.67 -19.48 -25.55
C MET A 1 62.32 -19.23 -24.09
N PRO A 2 62.88 -18.22 -23.40
CA PRO A 2 62.57 -17.93 -22.00
C PRO A 2 61.26 -17.17 -21.90
N LYS A 3 60.31 -17.66 -21.05
CA LYS A 3 59.05 -16.98 -20.73
C LYS A 3 59.32 -15.75 -19.84
N LYS A 4 58.94 -14.57 -20.32
CA LYS A 4 58.94 -13.35 -19.50
C LYS A 4 57.96 -13.46 -18.35
N VAL A 5 58.47 -13.45 -17.11
CA VAL A 5 57.66 -13.34 -15.88
C VAL A 5 57.09 -11.90 -15.79
N PRO A 6 55.79 -11.72 -15.58
CA PRO A 6 55.23 -10.38 -15.47
C PRO A 6 55.79 -9.70 -14.22
N LYS A 7 56.28 -8.48 -14.37
CA LYS A 7 56.72 -7.59 -13.25
C LYS A 7 55.51 -7.33 -12.35
N SER A 8 55.56 -7.80 -11.12
CA SER A 8 54.61 -7.42 -10.08
C SER A 8 54.73 -5.89 -9.86
N ILE A 9 53.63 -5.17 -10.05
CA ILE A 9 53.53 -3.74 -9.78
C ILE A 9 53.56 -3.55 -8.26
N CYS A 10 54.76 -3.26 -7.72
CA CYS A 10 54.93 -2.92 -6.29
C CYS A 10 54.55 -1.46 -6.07
N LEU A 11 53.36 -1.20 -5.56
CA LEU A 11 52.87 0.12 -5.18
C LEU A 11 53.75 0.71 -4.06
N SER A 12 54.13 2.00 -4.17
CA SER A 12 54.84 2.76 -3.14
C SER A 12 54.06 2.70 -1.81
N SER A 13 54.74 2.75 -0.67
CA SER A 13 54.17 2.81 0.67
C SER A 13 53.14 3.94 0.80
N LYS A 14 53.39 5.10 0.21
CA LYS A 14 52.48 6.27 0.16
C LYS A 14 51.24 5.96 -0.67
N SER A 15 51.36 5.29 -1.80
CA SER A 15 50.22 4.89 -2.65
C SER A 15 49.36 3.84 -1.99
N ARG A 16 49.94 2.90 -1.23
CA ARG A 16 49.17 1.91 -0.46
C ARG A 16 48.33 2.58 0.64
N LYS A 17 48.90 3.55 1.40
CA LYS A 17 48.15 4.29 2.42
C LYS A 17 46.99 5.12 1.81
N MET A 18 47.23 5.77 0.70
CA MET A 18 46.18 6.54 0.00
C MET A 18 45.06 5.60 -0.51
N LEU A 19 45.40 4.41 -1.04
CA LEU A 19 44.43 3.44 -1.47
C LEU A 19 43.59 2.91 -0.30
N THR A 20 44.22 2.62 0.85
CA THR A 20 43.52 2.18 2.05
C THR A 20 42.53 3.22 2.57
N ILE A 21 42.94 4.50 2.61
CA ILE A 21 42.06 5.59 3.00
C ILE A 21 40.90 5.75 2.03
N ALA A 22 41.17 5.71 0.72
CA ALA A 22 40.11 5.77 -0.30
C ALA A 22 39.11 4.61 -0.20
N CYS A 23 39.59 3.40 0.02
CA CYS A 23 38.71 2.24 0.26
C CYS A 23 37.90 2.40 1.55
N ALA A 24 38.49 2.89 2.62
CA ALA A 24 37.77 3.12 3.87
C ALA A 24 36.68 4.19 3.72
N ILE A 25 36.95 5.28 3.01
CA ILE A 25 35.96 6.31 2.68
C ILE A 25 34.83 5.73 1.81
N LEU A 26 35.17 4.93 0.80
CA LEU A 26 34.17 4.29 -0.05
C LEU A 26 33.25 3.37 0.76
N VAL A 27 33.81 2.52 1.61
CA VAL A 27 33.01 1.62 2.49
C VAL A 27 32.13 2.44 3.43
N PHE A 28 32.65 3.52 4.00
CA PHE A 28 31.88 4.42 4.86
C PHE A 28 30.70 5.05 4.10
N LEU A 29 30.94 5.57 2.89
CA LEU A 29 29.87 6.18 2.08
C LEU A 29 28.79 5.18 1.67
N VAL A 30 29.19 3.95 1.33
CA VAL A 30 28.24 2.86 1.02
C VAL A 30 27.40 2.51 2.26
N ALA A 31 28.04 2.32 3.42
CA ALA A 31 27.35 2.05 4.67
C ALA A 31 26.38 3.19 5.06
N LEU A 32 26.81 4.44 4.91
CA LEU A 32 25.99 5.62 5.14
C LEU A 32 24.78 5.65 4.18
N GLY A 33 25.00 5.36 2.90
CA GLY A 33 23.93 5.29 1.90
C GLY A 33 22.89 4.24 2.23
N ILE A 34 23.32 3.03 2.63
CA ILE A 34 22.41 1.95 3.05
C ILE A 34 21.59 2.37 4.30
N THR A 35 22.25 3.03 5.26
CA THR A 35 21.58 3.46 6.51
C THR A 35 20.57 4.59 6.27
N LEU A 36 20.88 5.52 5.37
CA LEU A 36 20.02 6.66 5.06
C LEU A 36 18.90 6.30 4.05
N TYR A 37 19.07 5.24 3.27
CA TYR A 37 18.13 4.85 2.23
C TYR A 37 16.68 4.72 2.73
N PRO A 38 16.36 4.00 3.83
CA PRO A 38 14.98 3.89 4.31
C PRO A 38 14.36 5.23 4.70
N LEU A 39 15.14 6.11 5.33
CA LEU A 39 14.67 7.44 5.76
C LEU A 39 14.33 8.32 4.57
N ILE A 40 15.20 8.37 3.58
CA ILE A 40 15.00 9.16 2.36
C ILE A 40 13.83 8.59 1.54
N SER A 41 13.78 7.28 1.39
CA SER A 41 12.71 6.60 0.65
C SER A 41 11.34 6.83 1.29
N ASN A 42 11.22 6.65 2.60
CA ASN A 42 9.98 6.91 3.33
C ASN A 42 9.52 8.37 3.20
N TRP A 43 10.44 9.32 3.32
CA TRP A 43 10.13 10.74 3.16
C TRP A 43 9.66 11.07 1.74
N TYR A 44 10.34 10.53 0.73
CA TYR A 44 9.97 10.73 -0.68
C TYR A 44 8.58 10.13 -0.97
N ASN A 45 8.36 8.88 -0.57
CA ASN A 45 7.09 8.18 -0.80
C ASN A 45 5.93 8.84 -0.06
N SER A 46 6.13 9.29 1.18
CA SER A 46 5.11 10.02 1.94
C SER A 46 4.69 11.33 1.24
N ARG A 47 5.64 12.05 0.65
CA ARG A 47 5.32 13.25 -0.14
C ARG A 47 4.56 12.93 -1.41
N HIS A 48 4.98 11.88 -2.11
CA HIS A 48 4.30 11.45 -3.33
C HIS A 48 2.86 11.00 -3.05
N GLN A 49 2.63 10.25 -2.00
CA GLN A 49 1.28 9.85 -1.56
C GLN A 49 0.40 11.07 -1.22
N SER A 50 0.94 12.10 -0.59
CA SER A 50 0.20 13.34 -0.31
C SER A 50 -0.19 14.10 -1.59
N GLU A 51 0.65 14.05 -2.61
CA GLU A 51 0.36 14.65 -3.92
C GLU A 51 -0.77 13.90 -4.64
N ILE A 52 -0.72 12.56 -4.66
CA ILE A 52 -1.77 11.72 -5.22
C ILE A 52 -3.11 11.94 -4.49
N HIS A 53 -3.09 12.05 -3.17
CA HIS A 53 -4.30 12.37 -2.38
C HIS A 53 -4.91 13.71 -2.79
N THR A 54 -4.06 14.74 -2.98
CA THR A 54 -4.53 16.06 -3.42
C THR A 54 -5.15 16.00 -4.82
N GLN A 55 -4.57 15.22 -5.73
CA GLN A 55 -5.10 15.00 -7.07
C GLN A 55 -6.46 14.29 -7.03
N TYR A 56 -6.62 13.27 -6.20
CA TYR A 56 -7.91 12.59 -6.00
C TYR A 56 -8.99 13.56 -5.55
N LEU A 57 -8.70 14.38 -4.54
CA LEU A 57 -9.65 15.39 -4.05
C LEU A 57 -10.00 16.45 -5.11
N GLU A 58 -9.04 16.81 -5.96
CA GLU A 58 -9.27 17.75 -7.05
C GLU A 58 -10.18 17.15 -8.13
N VAL A 59 -10.01 15.86 -8.46
CA VAL A 59 -10.90 15.13 -9.37
C VAL A 59 -12.32 15.13 -8.81
N LEU A 60 -12.51 14.77 -7.53
CA LEU A 60 -13.82 14.76 -6.89
C LEU A 60 -14.52 16.13 -6.92
N ARG A 61 -13.77 17.23 -6.82
CA ARG A 61 -14.33 18.59 -6.92
C ARG A 61 -14.80 18.96 -8.33
N GLN A 62 -14.23 18.31 -9.35
CA GLN A 62 -14.55 18.60 -10.76
C GLN A 62 -15.62 17.67 -11.33
N VAL A 63 -15.82 16.51 -10.70
CA VAL A 63 -16.85 15.54 -11.08
C VAL A 63 -18.23 16.06 -10.73
N ASP A 64 -19.21 15.84 -11.60
CA ASP A 64 -20.61 16.22 -11.35
C ASP A 64 -21.16 15.38 -10.17
N ASN A 65 -21.93 16.04 -9.31
CA ASN A 65 -22.59 15.40 -8.18
C ASN A 65 -23.46 14.19 -8.62
N SER A 66 -24.02 14.21 -9.83
CA SER A 66 -24.77 13.07 -10.38
C SER A 66 -23.88 11.84 -10.62
N GLU A 67 -22.61 12.02 -10.96
CA GLU A 67 -21.65 10.91 -11.15
C GLU A 67 -21.25 10.32 -9.79
N ILE A 68 -21.06 11.14 -8.79
CA ILE A 68 -20.78 10.70 -7.41
C ILE A 68 -21.93 9.85 -6.89
N ILE A 69 -23.18 10.34 -7.00
CA ILE A 69 -24.39 9.61 -6.58
C ILE A 69 -24.53 8.29 -7.34
N LEU A 70 -24.18 8.28 -8.63
CA LEU A 70 -24.23 7.09 -9.44
C LEU A 70 -23.17 6.06 -9.02
N ALA A 71 -21.94 6.49 -8.75
CA ALA A 71 -20.85 5.65 -8.26
C ALA A 71 -21.18 5.04 -6.90
N GLU A 72 -21.73 5.83 -5.98
CA GLU A 72 -22.19 5.37 -4.66
C GLU A 72 -23.31 4.32 -4.81
N ARG A 73 -24.29 4.57 -5.69
CA ARG A 73 -25.36 3.62 -5.96
C ARG A 73 -24.81 2.27 -6.48
N TYR A 74 -23.92 2.29 -7.45
CA TYR A 74 -23.33 1.05 -7.99
C TYR A 74 -22.52 0.31 -6.92
N ALA A 75 -21.79 1.03 -6.07
CA ALA A 75 -21.08 0.42 -4.93
C ALA A 75 -22.04 -0.24 -3.93
N ASN A 76 -23.16 0.40 -3.64
CA ASN A 76 -24.20 -0.17 -2.77
C ASN A 76 -24.91 -1.37 -3.42
N GLU A 77 -25.18 -1.35 -4.72
CA GLU A 77 -25.73 -2.48 -5.48
C GLU A 77 -24.76 -3.68 -5.44
N TYR A 78 -23.45 -3.44 -5.63
CA TYR A 78 -22.42 -4.46 -5.47
C TYR A 78 -22.43 -5.05 -4.05
N ASN A 79 -22.44 -4.21 -3.02
CA ASN A 79 -22.48 -4.64 -1.63
C ASN A 79 -23.74 -5.46 -1.30
N ALA A 80 -24.87 -5.11 -1.88
CA ALA A 80 -26.13 -5.87 -1.71
C ALA A 80 -26.11 -7.24 -2.42
N ALA A 81 -25.35 -7.35 -3.51
CA ALA A 81 -25.20 -8.60 -4.26
C ALA A 81 -24.25 -9.61 -3.57
N ILE A 82 -23.35 -9.13 -2.70
CA ILE A 82 -22.49 -9.99 -1.89
C ILE A 82 -23.35 -10.61 -0.79
N SER A 83 -23.66 -11.91 -0.91
CA SER A 83 -24.48 -12.60 0.09
C SER A 83 -23.80 -12.64 1.46
N PRO A 84 -24.54 -12.36 2.56
CA PRO A 84 -24.05 -12.58 3.92
C PRO A 84 -23.76 -14.07 4.10
N GLY A 85 -22.51 -14.44 4.34
CA GLY A 85 -22.07 -15.82 4.51
C GLY A 85 -21.33 -16.42 3.33
N THR A 86 -21.08 -15.68 2.25
CA THR A 86 -20.01 -16.04 1.32
C THR A 86 -18.71 -16.04 2.14
N GLN A 87 -18.24 -17.22 2.53
CA GLN A 87 -16.92 -17.34 3.15
C GLN A 87 -15.96 -16.72 2.16
N LEU A 88 -15.12 -15.77 2.63
CA LEU A 88 -13.96 -15.27 1.92
C LEU A 88 -12.93 -16.42 1.81
N SER A 89 -13.41 -17.57 1.35
CA SER A 89 -12.62 -18.76 1.11
C SER A 89 -11.89 -18.53 -0.18
N ASP A 90 -10.62 -18.21 -0.03
CA ASP A 90 -9.68 -18.08 -1.12
C ASP A 90 -10.05 -16.92 -2.10
N ALA A 91 -9.36 -15.79 -1.96
CA ALA A 91 -9.42 -14.65 -2.88
C ALA A 91 -9.12 -15.05 -4.35
N PHE A 92 -8.74 -16.31 -4.58
CA PHE A 92 -8.41 -16.93 -5.85
C PHE A 92 -9.48 -17.92 -6.32
N SER A 93 -10.63 -18.04 -5.63
CA SER A 93 -11.69 -18.94 -6.13
C SER A 93 -12.22 -18.41 -7.46
N LYS A 94 -12.17 -19.30 -8.45
CA LYS A 94 -12.50 -18.96 -9.86
C LYS A 94 -13.95 -18.49 -10.03
N GLU A 95 -14.84 -18.81 -9.10
CA GLU A 95 -16.26 -18.45 -9.11
C GLU A 95 -16.50 -17.01 -8.61
N ALA A 96 -15.75 -16.54 -7.61
CA ALA A 96 -15.78 -15.14 -7.18
C ALA A 96 -15.27 -14.20 -8.28
N LEU A 97 -14.32 -14.69 -9.12
CA LEU A 97 -13.74 -13.94 -10.22
C LEU A 97 -14.68 -13.82 -11.43
N LEU A 98 -15.62 -14.74 -11.65
CA LEU A 98 -16.40 -14.79 -12.89
C LEU A 98 -17.53 -13.76 -12.99
N TRP A 99 -18.13 -13.35 -11.88
CA TRP A 99 -19.25 -12.38 -11.92
C TRP A 99 -18.84 -10.97 -11.47
N ALA A 100 -17.63 -10.82 -10.95
CA ALA A 100 -17.12 -9.54 -10.46
C ALA A 100 -16.15 -8.85 -11.44
N SER A 101 -15.75 -9.52 -12.54
CA SER A 101 -14.53 -9.13 -13.26
C SER A 101 -14.68 -8.01 -14.28
N GLU A 102 -15.85 -7.76 -14.85
CA GLU A 102 -15.96 -6.70 -15.91
C GLU A 102 -16.26 -5.31 -15.35
N ASP A 103 -16.96 -5.22 -14.20
CA ASP A 103 -17.36 -3.91 -13.65
C ASP A 103 -16.59 -3.53 -12.38
N TYR A 104 -15.99 -4.49 -11.64
CA TYR A 104 -15.35 -4.23 -10.36
C TYR A 104 -14.25 -3.16 -10.42
N GLU A 105 -13.39 -3.19 -11.41
CA GLU A 105 -12.28 -2.22 -11.57
C GLU A 105 -12.76 -0.80 -11.91
N ASN A 106 -14.01 -0.67 -12.34
CA ASN A 106 -14.64 0.61 -12.62
C ASN A 106 -15.42 1.19 -11.43
N LEU A 107 -15.75 0.34 -10.43
CA LEU A 107 -16.48 0.79 -9.24
C LEU A 107 -15.61 1.72 -8.40
N LEU A 108 -16.13 2.90 -8.04
CA LEU A 108 -15.42 3.93 -7.27
C LEU A 108 -14.17 4.52 -7.96
N ASN A 109 -13.92 4.22 -9.23
CA ASN A 109 -12.73 4.64 -9.98
C ASN A 109 -13.04 5.89 -10.83
N LEU A 110 -13.41 7.00 -10.18
CA LEU A 110 -13.83 8.23 -10.88
C LEU A 110 -12.67 8.93 -11.61
N ALA A 111 -11.44 8.79 -11.13
CA ALA A 111 -10.26 9.37 -11.75
C ALA A 111 -9.69 8.50 -12.89
N GLY A 112 -10.09 7.24 -12.99
CA GLY A 112 -9.55 6.28 -13.97
C GLY A 112 -8.13 5.80 -13.65
N ASP A 113 -7.64 6.04 -12.44
CA ASP A 113 -6.31 5.67 -11.94
C ASP A 113 -6.31 4.44 -11.01
N GLY A 114 -7.48 3.84 -10.80
CA GLY A 114 -7.69 2.67 -9.95
C GLY A 114 -7.87 2.97 -8.47
N ILE A 115 -7.91 4.23 -8.06
CA ILE A 115 -8.09 4.63 -6.65
C ILE A 115 -9.59 4.64 -6.33
N MET A 116 -9.97 3.83 -5.33
CA MET A 116 -11.34 3.78 -4.78
C MET A 116 -11.57 4.84 -3.70
N GLY A 117 -10.52 5.22 -2.99
CA GLY A 117 -10.56 6.10 -1.83
C GLY A 117 -9.25 6.09 -1.06
N TYR A 118 -9.30 6.56 0.18
CA TYR A 118 -8.13 6.66 1.07
C TYR A 118 -8.43 6.11 2.45
N ILE A 119 -7.43 5.47 3.06
CA ILE A 119 -7.43 5.13 4.48
C ILE A 119 -6.49 6.07 5.24
N GLU A 120 -7.01 6.73 6.26
CA GLU A 120 -6.24 7.55 7.19
C GLU A 120 -6.26 6.92 8.58
N ILE A 121 -5.07 6.67 9.16
CA ILE A 121 -4.90 6.15 10.51
C ILE A 121 -3.99 7.13 11.28
N PRO A 122 -4.56 8.16 11.94
CA PRO A 122 -3.78 9.25 12.52
C PRO A 122 -2.77 8.79 13.59
N MET A 123 -3.16 7.80 14.43
CA MET A 123 -2.33 7.29 15.51
C MET A 123 -0.97 6.79 15.03
N ILE A 124 -0.92 6.22 13.84
CA ILE A 124 0.30 5.69 13.22
C ILE A 124 0.75 6.51 12.00
N GLN A 125 0.16 7.67 11.75
CA GLN A 125 0.50 8.57 10.64
C GLN A 125 0.47 7.87 9.27
N VAL A 126 -0.57 7.11 9.01
CA VAL A 126 -0.84 6.46 7.73
C VAL A 126 -1.89 7.26 6.99
N ASN A 127 -1.65 7.54 5.72
CA ASN A 127 -2.62 8.06 4.75
C ASN A 127 -2.26 7.42 3.40
N LEU A 128 -3.05 6.43 2.99
CA LEU A 128 -2.75 5.57 1.85
C LEU A 128 -3.93 5.46 0.91
N PRO A 129 -3.67 5.45 -0.41
CA PRO A 129 -4.71 5.14 -1.39
C PRO A 129 -5.16 3.69 -1.29
N ILE A 130 -6.45 3.47 -1.52
CA ILE A 130 -7.07 2.15 -1.61
C ILE A 130 -7.29 1.85 -3.09
N TYR A 131 -6.70 0.76 -3.57
CA TYR A 131 -6.81 0.29 -4.94
C TYR A 131 -7.63 -0.99 -5.04
N HIS A 132 -8.07 -1.30 -6.26
CA HIS A 132 -8.70 -2.56 -6.57
C HIS A 132 -7.71 -3.73 -6.50
N GLY A 133 -8.18 -4.86 -5.95
CA GLY A 133 -7.40 -6.10 -5.90
C GLY A 133 -6.29 -6.12 -4.87
N THR A 134 -5.63 -7.26 -4.76
CA THR A 134 -4.58 -7.54 -3.77
C THR A 134 -3.34 -8.17 -4.41
N ASP A 135 -3.12 -7.94 -5.71
CA ASP A 135 -1.91 -8.40 -6.37
C ASP A 135 -0.66 -7.63 -5.90
N SER A 136 0.53 -8.17 -6.19
CA SER A 136 1.79 -7.58 -5.72
C SER A 136 1.99 -6.14 -6.19
N LYS A 137 1.53 -5.78 -7.39
CA LYS A 137 1.72 -4.43 -7.92
C LYS A 137 0.87 -3.42 -7.15
N THR A 138 -0.38 -3.80 -6.85
CA THR A 138 -1.29 -3.02 -6.02
C THR A 138 -0.70 -2.81 -4.63
N LEU A 139 -0.25 -3.88 -3.98
CA LEU A 139 0.29 -3.82 -2.62
C LEU A 139 1.64 -3.10 -2.53
N ASP A 140 2.39 -2.99 -3.63
CA ASP A 140 3.63 -2.22 -3.69
C ASP A 140 3.41 -0.70 -3.67
N ILE A 141 2.20 -0.22 -4.02
CA ILE A 141 1.90 1.22 -4.16
C ILE A 141 0.88 1.74 -3.15
N GLY A 142 0.04 0.88 -2.57
CA GLY A 142 -1.01 1.28 -1.66
C GLY A 142 -1.65 0.13 -0.90
N VAL A 143 -2.86 0.37 -0.47
CA VAL A 143 -3.72 -0.62 0.17
C VAL A 143 -4.60 -1.26 -0.88
N GLY A 144 -4.70 -2.58 -0.88
CA GLY A 144 -5.56 -3.34 -1.78
C GLY A 144 -6.89 -3.68 -1.15
N HIS A 145 -7.98 -3.48 -1.88
CA HIS A 145 -9.31 -3.97 -1.51
C HIS A 145 -9.46 -5.42 -1.98
N LEU A 146 -9.85 -6.30 -1.07
CA LEU A 146 -10.04 -7.73 -1.39
C LEU A 146 -11.31 -7.94 -2.21
N LEU A 147 -11.17 -8.41 -3.43
CA LEU A 147 -12.30 -8.78 -4.28
C LEU A 147 -13.21 -9.79 -3.57
N GLY A 148 -14.53 -9.57 -3.62
CA GLY A 148 -15.52 -10.41 -2.93
C GLY A 148 -15.83 -9.94 -1.50
N SER A 149 -15.11 -8.97 -0.95
CA SER A 149 -15.52 -8.21 0.23
C SER A 149 -16.35 -6.99 -0.17
N SER A 150 -17.08 -6.39 0.78
CA SER A 150 -17.86 -5.18 0.50
C SER A 150 -16.98 -4.01 0.13
N LEU A 151 -17.40 -3.20 -0.84
CA LEU A 151 -16.75 -1.93 -1.15
C LEU A 151 -16.81 -0.97 0.05
N PRO A 152 -15.82 -0.08 0.20
CA PRO A 152 -15.62 0.72 1.41
C PRO A 152 -16.56 1.94 1.52
N VAL A 153 -17.82 1.82 1.12
CA VAL A 153 -18.84 2.87 1.21
C VAL A 153 -19.69 2.78 2.50
N GLY A 154 -19.30 1.90 3.42
CA GLY A 154 -20.04 1.70 4.66
C GLY A 154 -21.34 0.92 4.45
N GLY A 155 -22.27 1.09 5.39
CA GLY A 155 -23.57 0.43 5.36
C GLY A 155 -23.71 -0.69 6.40
N LYS A 156 -24.94 -0.96 6.79
CA LYS A 156 -25.23 -1.97 7.81
C LYS A 156 -25.06 -3.37 7.25
N GLY A 157 -24.21 -4.19 7.90
CA GLY A 157 -23.99 -5.57 7.51
C GLY A 157 -22.96 -5.73 6.39
N THR A 158 -22.25 -4.67 6.02
CA THR A 158 -21.13 -4.72 5.08
C THR A 158 -19.84 -5.12 5.80
N HIS A 159 -18.95 -5.79 5.09
CA HIS A 159 -17.62 -6.18 5.58
C HIS A 159 -16.57 -5.91 4.50
N THR A 160 -15.87 -4.80 4.63
CA THR A 160 -14.77 -4.39 3.73
C THR A 160 -13.45 -4.97 4.23
N VAL A 161 -12.70 -5.62 3.36
CA VAL A 161 -11.37 -6.15 3.67
C VAL A 161 -10.31 -5.34 2.92
N LEU A 162 -9.46 -4.68 3.67
CA LEU A 162 -8.33 -3.90 3.18
C LEU A 162 -7.02 -4.57 3.60
N THR A 163 -6.12 -4.72 2.64
CA THR A 163 -4.84 -5.40 2.84
C THR A 163 -3.68 -4.48 2.43
N GLY A 164 -2.58 -4.56 3.14
CA GLY A 164 -1.39 -3.77 2.85
C GLY A 164 -0.14 -4.43 3.39
N HIS A 165 0.99 -4.11 2.77
CA HIS A 165 2.28 -4.62 3.23
C HIS A 165 2.66 -4.13 4.62
N SER A 166 3.35 -4.98 5.36
CA SER A 166 4.02 -4.65 6.62
C SER A 166 5.52 -4.94 6.50
N GLY A 167 6.36 -4.06 7.09
CA GLY A 167 7.80 -4.28 7.14
C GLY A 167 8.57 -3.93 5.85
N MET A 168 8.00 -3.14 4.95
CA MET A 168 8.73 -2.65 3.77
C MET A 168 9.79 -1.62 4.17
N ALA A 169 11.02 -1.76 3.61
CA ALA A 169 12.11 -0.81 3.85
C ALA A 169 11.90 0.54 3.18
N THR A 170 11.07 0.60 2.14
CA THR A 170 10.86 1.78 1.27
C THR A 170 9.63 2.59 1.62
N GLN A 171 8.65 1.97 2.26
CA GLN A 171 7.36 2.59 2.60
C GLN A 171 6.85 2.08 3.94
N LYS A 172 6.25 2.97 4.71
CA LYS A 172 5.71 2.63 6.03
C LYS A 172 4.51 1.69 5.94
N MET A 173 3.62 1.91 4.98
CA MET A 173 2.39 1.13 4.78
C MET A 173 1.71 0.78 6.12
N PHE A 174 1.38 -0.50 6.35
CA PHE A 174 0.79 -1.02 7.59
C PHE A 174 1.81 -1.55 8.61
N SER A 175 3.09 -1.12 8.51
CA SER A 175 4.17 -1.63 9.40
C SER A 175 3.94 -1.35 10.89
N ASP A 176 3.13 -0.36 11.22
CA ASP A 176 2.88 0.08 12.59
C ASP A 176 1.47 -0.29 13.10
N LEU A 177 0.74 -1.19 12.42
CA LEU A 177 -0.61 -1.60 12.87
C LEU A 177 -0.61 -2.22 14.27
N ASP A 178 0.49 -2.84 14.67
CA ASP A 178 0.69 -3.40 16.01
C ASP A 178 0.71 -2.36 17.14
N LYS A 179 0.86 -1.08 16.81
CA LYS A 179 0.80 0.05 17.76
C LYS A 179 -0.62 0.52 18.05
N LEU A 180 -1.60 0.10 17.26
CA LEU A 180 -3.01 0.44 17.48
C LEU A 180 -3.55 -0.25 18.72
N LYS A 181 -4.55 0.37 19.32
CA LYS A 181 -5.24 -0.12 20.51
C LYS A 181 -6.74 -0.13 20.25
N LEU A 182 -7.44 -0.94 21.02
CA LEU A 182 -8.91 -0.91 21.05
C LEU A 182 -9.39 0.51 21.38
N GLY A 183 -10.30 1.01 20.58
CA GLY A 183 -10.85 2.36 20.69
C GLY A 183 -10.15 3.40 19.82
N ASP A 184 -8.97 3.11 19.25
CA ASP A 184 -8.36 4.03 18.28
C ASP A 184 -9.25 4.20 17.04
N VAL A 185 -9.23 5.39 16.46
CA VAL A 185 -10.10 5.76 15.34
C VAL A 185 -9.26 5.86 14.06
N PHE A 186 -9.82 5.36 12.97
CA PHE A 186 -9.31 5.57 11.62
C PHE A 186 -10.46 5.98 10.69
N TYR A 187 -10.11 6.49 9.53
CA TYR A 187 -11.07 7.04 8.58
C TYR A 187 -10.89 6.40 7.21
N LEU A 188 -12.01 6.19 6.53
CA LEU A 188 -12.03 5.91 5.10
C LEU A 188 -12.67 7.11 4.40
N GLN A 189 -11.94 7.73 3.50
CA GLN A 189 -12.44 8.77 2.62
C GLN A 189 -12.74 8.15 1.27
N VAL A 190 -14.01 8.07 0.91
CA VAL A 190 -14.48 7.46 -0.33
C VAL A 190 -15.52 8.37 -0.95
N LEU A 191 -15.33 8.72 -2.21
CA LEU A 191 -16.12 9.75 -2.87
C LEU A 191 -16.07 11.05 -2.05
N ASP A 192 -17.20 11.69 -1.79
CA ASP A 192 -17.34 12.91 -0.98
C ASP A 192 -17.61 12.64 0.51
N GLU A 193 -17.59 11.38 0.94
CA GLU A 193 -17.83 10.97 2.31
C GLU A 193 -16.55 10.60 3.07
N THR A 194 -16.55 10.87 4.36
CA THR A 194 -15.53 10.39 5.31
C THR A 194 -16.19 9.53 6.37
N LEU A 195 -15.91 8.25 6.34
CA LEU A 195 -16.42 7.25 7.27
C LEU A 195 -15.43 7.06 8.43
N ALA A 196 -15.91 7.23 9.66
CA ALA A 196 -15.11 7.01 10.86
C ALA A 196 -15.34 5.60 11.40
N TYR A 197 -14.26 4.87 11.61
CA TYR A 197 -14.23 3.53 12.19
C TYR A 197 -13.46 3.52 13.49
N GLN A 198 -13.80 2.62 14.38
CA GLN A 198 -13.10 2.41 15.64
C GLN A 198 -12.56 0.99 15.70
N VAL A 199 -11.33 0.84 16.16
CA VAL A 199 -10.71 -0.48 16.39
C VAL A 199 -11.44 -1.18 17.53
N ASP A 200 -12.13 -2.27 17.24
CA ASP A 200 -12.89 -3.08 18.20
C ASP A 200 -12.22 -4.43 18.52
N ALA A 201 -11.35 -4.93 17.62
CA ALA A 201 -10.57 -6.14 17.83
C ALA A 201 -9.18 -6.04 17.15
N ILE A 202 -8.20 -6.73 17.71
CA ILE A 202 -6.85 -6.88 17.14
C ILE A 202 -6.44 -8.34 17.28
N HIS A 203 -6.13 -8.98 16.15
CA HIS A 203 -5.72 -10.38 16.11
C HIS A 203 -4.40 -10.54 15.37
N THR A 204 -3.55 -11.42 15.86
CA THR A 204 -2.37 -11.89 15.13
C THR A 204 -2.65 -13.30 14.67
N VAL A 205 -2.69 -13.49 13.36
CA VAL A 205 -3.10 -14.76 12.73
C VAL A 205 -1.99 -15.33 11.86
N LEU A 206 -2.03 -16.63 11.64
CA LEU A 206 -1.14 -17.28 10.66
C LEU A 206 -1.67 -17.05 9.24
N PRO A 207 -0.81 -17.08 8.20
CA PRO A 207 -1.19 -16.75 6.84
C PRO A 207 -2.34 -17.58 6.23
N TYR A 208 -2.65 -18.73 6.80
CA TYR A 208 -3.71 -19.65 6.36
C TYR A 208 -4.88 -19.73 7.34
N ASP A 209 -4.91 -18.89 8.36
CA ASP A 209 -6.01 -18.83 9.33
C ASP A 209 -7.00 -17.75 8.92
N THR A 210 -8.17 -18.17 8.44
CA THR A 210 -9.27 -17.31 7.98
C THR A 210 -10.50 -17.40 8.87
N SER A 211 -10.33 -17.78 10.14
CA SER A 211 -11.43 -18.03 11.09
C SER A 211 -12.00 -16.78 11.78
N PHE A 212 -11.59 -15.56 11.40
CA PHE A 212 -11.95 -14.28 12.02
C PHE A 212 -12.89 -13.44 11.15
#